data_850ee3c477d12c14b99cf59ac1db6d93
#
_entry.id   850ee3c477d12c14b99cf59ac1db6d93
#
_cell.length_a   1.000
_cell.length_b   1.000
_cell.length_c   1.000
_cell.angle_alpha   90.00
_cell.angle_beta   90.00
_cell.angle_gamma   90.00
#
_symmetry.space_group_name_H-M   'P 1'
#
loop_
_entity.id
_entity.type
_entity.pdbx_description
1 polymer ?
#
loop_
_entity_poly.entity_id
_entity_poly.type
_entity_poly.pdbx_seq_one_letter_code
_entity_poly.pdbx_strand_id
1 'polypeptide(L)'
;MDEPQNIMKELLSQRSDFILLGLTGRTGSGCTTTANILSSKSPEFPDIKDLSNDDAQFFKGMDAHRYEIVKKYANEKFPRFYAIKVSDFISAIFIRTLEEDCVKFFMSVLMVEKDEVKEFFQKFDLSLWIKKLKRYGEVIDYIFVKGPNDIPEVDELNFNALLKKYSSFSKNFKEKIDEHFGVGSYVKLYQAAGNSIRRTGEISIGFESKPFQITFLHYLPEIINRVVKVLRRSQKKTSKPTCIVIDAIRNQYEAKYFQDRYAAFYLVSVNAPNEDRTNYLRKIHKFTDDEIKNIDSKESGDLGKGPVTKCGECGSKTKPAANEIEKLFTQNVKACLEISDIHLFNPRKEPQNNNILRAQLAWYISLMQHPGIVTPTSTERVMQIAYSAKLNSGCISRQVGAAVTDSDFSIKSIGWNDVADGQVPCNLRSLSGLKSNFNPAIYSKYERTDETFRTIALQKHSDFEKSIAKSTNALKGYNLSYCFKSIQNEVEGEKNQVHTRSLHAEENAFLQLAKNGSMGIKGGKLFTTASPCELCAKKAYQLGIKEIIYIDPYPGIARDHIIAIGDNPPEVIQFVGAVGNAYHRLYTPLMPYKDELQLLKG
;
A
#
# COMPACT_ATOMS: atom_id res chain seq x y z
N MET A 1 20.55 -16.12 -39.63
CA MET A 1 20.56 -14.88 -38.84
C MET A 1 19.11 -14.57 -38.51
N ASP A 2 18.79 -14.37 -37.24
CA ASP A 2 17.43 -14.02 -36.86
C ASP A 2 17.09 -12.63 -37.42
N GLU A 3 15.87 -12.49 -37.97
CA GLU A 3 15.43 -11.20 -38.48
C GLU A 3 15.49 -10.15 -37.35
N PRO A 4 15.96 -8.92 -37.62
CA PRO A 4 16.11 -7.88 -36.58
C PRO A 4 14.86 -7.65 -35.73
N GLN A 5 13.68 -7.82 -36.31
CA GLN A 5 12.40 -7.73 -35.59
C GLN A 5 12.22 -8.83 -34.55
N ASN A 6 12.77 -10.03 -34.78
CA ASN A 6 12.73 -11.13 -33.81
C ASN A 6 13.67 -10.85 -32.63
N ILE A 7 14.80 -10.21 -32.86
CA ILE A 7 15.75 -9.81 -31.81
C ILE A 7 15.07 -8.83 -30.84
N MET A 8 14.41 -7.79 -31.34
CA MET A 8 13.69 -6.85 -30.50
C MET A 8 12.56 -7.50 -29.70
N LYS A 9 11.79 -8.39 -30.35
CA LYS A 9 10.73 -9.14 -29.68
C LYS A 9 11.29 -9.99 -28.54
N GLU A 10 12.41 -10.66 -28.74
CA GLU A 10 13.06 -11.50 -27.72
C GLU A 10 13.64 -10.66 -26.58
N LEU A 11 14.28 -9.54 -26.86
CA LEU A 11 14.76 -8.60 -25.83
C LEU A 11 13.62 -8.04 -24.96
N LEU A 12 12.49 -7.71 -25.55
CA LEU A 12 11.32 -7.20 -24.82
C LEU A 12 10.55 -8.33 -24.11
N SER A 13 10.65 -9.59 -24.57
CA SER A 13 9.93 -10.73 -24.01
C SER A 13 10.21 -10.94 -22.52
N GLN A 14 11.45 -10.69 -22.07
CA GLN A 14 11.82 -10.76 -20.65
C GLN A 14 10.94 -9.89 -19.75
N ARG A 15 10.34 -8.84 -20.30
CA ARG A 15 9.45 -7.92 -19.57
C ARG A 15 7.98 -8.10 -19.91
N SER A 16 7.65 -8.38 -21.16
CA SER A 16 6.29 -8.55 -21.64
C SER A 16 5.68 -9.91 -21.30
N ASP A 17 6.50 -10.96 -21.20
CA ASP A 17 6.01 -12.33 -20.97
C ASP A 17 5.55 -12.60 -19.55
N PHE A 18 5.98 -11.78 -18.60
CA PHE A 18 5.53 -11.90 -17.22
C PHE A 18 5.37 -10.56 -16.52
N ILE A 19 4.13 -10.24 -16.15
CA ILE A 19 3.78 -9.06 -15.35
C ILE A 19 2.94 -9.52 -14.16
N LEU A 20 3.32 -9.11 -12.96
CA LEU A 20 2.59 -9.39 -11.73
C LEU A 20 2.22 -8.08 -11.04
N LEU A 21 0.93 -7.80 -10.93
CA LEU A 21 0.41 -6.61 -10.26
C LEU A 21 -0.21 -6.98 -8.93
N GLY A 22 0.11 -6.26 -7.87
CA GLY A 22 -0.64 -6.27 -6.62
C GLY A 22 -1.44 -4.98 -6.50
N LEU A 23 -2.76 -5.08 -6.42
CA LEU A 23 -3.60 -3.91 -6.19
C LEU A 23 -3.76 -3.65 -4.70
N THR A 24 -3.72 -2.40 -4.30
CA THR A 24 -4.04 -1.95 -2.95
C THR A 24 -4.84 -0.65 -2.99
N GLY A 25 -5.58 -0.37 -1.92
CA GLY A 25 -6.38 0.82 -1.82
C GLY A 25 -7.47 0.68 -0.77
N ARG A 26 -8.04 1.79 -0.33
CA ARG A 26 -9.15 1.80 0.63
C ARG A 26 -10.37 1.11 0.04
N THR A 27 -11.18 0.47 0.90
CA THR A 27 -12.44 -0.14 0.47
C THR A 27 -13.29 0.88 -0.30
N GLY A 28 -13.75 0.49 -1.47
CA GLY A 28 -14.51 1.38 -2.37
C GLY A 28 -13.65 2.21 -3.34
N SER A 29 -12.31 2.21 -3.26
CA SER A 29 -11.47 3.00 -4.17
C SER A 29 -11.41 2.47 -5.61
N GLY A 30 -11.63 1.16 -5.83
CA GLY A 30 -11.75 0.60 -7.19
C GLY A 30 -10.75 -0.49 -7.55
N CYS A 31 -10.11 -1.15 -6.60
CA CYS A 31 -9.21 -2.28 -6.90
C CYS A 31 -9.90 -3.35 -7.76
N THR A 32 -11.10 -3.79 -7.39
CA THR A 32 -11.85 -4.79 -8.16
C THR A 32 -12.25 -4.27 -9.55
N THR A 33 -12.59 -2.98 -9.69
CA THR A 33 -12.84 -2.36 -11.00
C THR A 33 -11.59 -2.42 -11.87
N THR A 34 -10.42 -2.08 -11.31
CA THR A 34 -9.12 -2.17 -11.98
C THR A 34 -8.82 -3.60 -12.42
N ALA A 35 -9.00 -4.59 -11.53
CA ALA A 35 -8.81 -6.00 -11.87
C ALA A 35 -9.74 -6.48 -12.99
N ASN A 36 -10.99 -6.02 -13.00
CA ASN A 36 -11.97 -6.36 -14.05
C ASN A 36 -11.58 -5.76 -15.40
N ILE A 37 -11.12 -4.50 -15.45
CA ILE A 37 -10.62 -3.86 -16.68
C ILE A 37 -9.42 -4.64 -17.24
N LEU A 38 -8.43 -4.95 -16.40
CA LEU A 38 -7.23 -5.70 -16.77
C LEU A 38 -7.54 -7.12 -17.27
N SER A 39 -8.56 -7.77 -16.72
CA SER A 39 -8.96 -9.14 -17.12
C SER A 39 -9.94 -9.20 -18.28
N SER A 40 -10.40 -8.05 -18.79
CA SER A 40 -11.25 -7.96 -19.98
C SER A 40 -10.54 -8.53 -21.21
N LYS A 41 -11.32 -9.10 -22.13
CA LYS A 41 -10.76 -9.63 -23.39
C LYS A 41 -10.29 -8.51 -24.33
N SER A 42 -10.96 -7.39 -24.31
CA SER A 42 -10.68 -6.22 -25.18
C SER A 42 -11.05 -4.97 -24.39
N PRO A 43 -10.14 -4.46 -23.56
CA PRO A 43 -10.38 -3.19 -22.89
C PRO A 43 -10.35 -2.08 -23.93
N GLU A 44 -11.37 -1.24 -23.92
CA GLU A 44 -11.41 -0.03 -24.75
C GLU A 44 -10.68 1.10 -24.03
N PHE A 45 -9.81 1.82 -24.72
CA PHE A 45 -9.10 2.96 -24.18
C PHE A 45 -9.67 4.26 -24.74
N PRO A 46 -10.05 5.20 -23.88
CA PRO A 46 -10.77 6.42 -24.27
C PRO A 46 -9.90 7.36 -25.10
N ASP A 47 -10.54 8.21 -25.87
CA ASP A 47 -9.89 9.36 -26.51
C ASP A 47 -9.59 10.46 -25.46
N ILE A 48 -8.64 11.34 -25.76
CA ILE A 48 -8.27 12.44 -24.86
C ILE A 48 -9.49 13.31 -24.50
N LYS A 49 -10.35 13.59 -25.48
CA LYS A 49 -11.58 14.38 -25.25
C LYS A 49 -12.53 13.78 -24.22
N ASP A 50 -12.46 12.45 -24.01
CA ASP A 50 -13.30 11.73 -23.06
C ASP A 50 -12.64 11.58 -21.68
N LEU A 51 -11.49 12.24 -21.46
CA LEU A 51 -10.70 12.22 -20.23
C LEU A 51 -10.87 13.52 -19.47
N SER A 52 -12.05 13.78 -18.96
CA SER A 52 -12.31 14.93 -18.10
C SER A 52 -12.74 14.51 -16.70
N ASN A 53 -12.38 15.33 -15.71
CA ASN A 53 -12.84 15.23 -14.33
C ASN A 53 -13.18 16.64 -13.84
N ASP A 54 -14.40 16.84 -13.36
CA ASP A 54 -14.90 18.16 -12.93
C ASP A 54 -14.58 19.28 -13.96
N ASP A 55 -14.91 19.02 -15.24
CA ASP A 55 -14.63 19.90 -16.40
C ASP A 55 -13.14 20.16 -16.70
N ALA A 56 -12.24 19.53 -15.98
CA ALA A 56 -10.80 19.60 -16.23
C ALA A 56 -10.32 18.39 -17.04
N GLN A 57 -9.58 18.63 -18.11
CA GLN A 57 -8.91 17.58 -18.90
C GLN A 57 -7.85 16.88 -18.04
N PHE A 58 -7.86 15.54 -17.97
CA PHE A 58 -6.92 14.77 -17.13
C PHE A 58 -5.49 14.82 -17.67
N PHE A 59 -5.29 14.48 -18.95
CA PHE A 59 -4.00 14.67 -19.62
C PHE A 59 -4.00 15.98 -20.40
N LYS A 60 -3.04 16.87 -20.10
CA LYS A 60 -2.91 18.21 -20.70
C LYS A 60 -1.55 18.38 -21.38
N GLY A 61 -1.50 19.22 -22.41
CA GLY A 61 -0.25 19.60 -23.06
C GLY A 61 0.55 18.40 -23.53
N MET A 62 1.80 18.30 -23.14
CA MET A 62 2.70 17.22 -23.54
C MET A 62 2.23 15.83 -23.06
N ASP A 63 1.51 15.75 -21.94
CA ASP A 63 1.00 14.47 -21.46
C ASP A 63 -0.14 13.92 -22.33
N ALA A 64 -0.90 14.79 -22.97
CA ALA A 64 -1.87 14.38 -23.97
C ALA A 64 -1.19 13.72 -25.19
N HIS A 65 -0.09 14.31 -25.70
CA HIS A 65 0.68 13.70 -26.80
C HIS A 65 1.33 12.37 -26.40
N ARG A 66 1.85 12.27 -25.18
CA ARG A 66 2.37 11.01 -24.65
C ARG A 66 1.30 9.95 -24.57
N TYR A 67 0.09 10.31 -24.11
CA TYR A 67 -1.04 9.40 -24.03
C TYR A 67 -1.45 8.85 -25.38
N GLU A 68 -1.48 9.67 -26.44
CA GLU A 68 -1.78 9.19 -27.80
C GLU A 68 -0.81 8.07 -28.22
N ILE A 69 0.49 8.20 -27.91
CA ILE A 69 1.49 7.18 -28.23
C ILE A 69 1.21 5.90 -27.46
N VAL A 70 1.04 5.97 -26.13
CA VAL A 70 0.80 4.78 -25.30
C VAL A 70 -0.56 4.15 -25.57
N LYS A 71 -1.59 4.93 -25.91
CA LYS A 71 -2.89 4.43 -26.33
C LYS A 71 -2.79 3.60 -27.61
N LYS A 72 -2.07 4.11 -28.62
CA LYS A 72 -1.82 3.37 -29.86
C LYS A 72 -1.13 2.04 -29.58
N TYR A 73 -0.09 2.05 -28.73
CA TYR A 73 0.60 0.83 -28.33
C TYR A 73 -0.33 -0.13 -27.58
N ALA A 74 -1.11 0.37 -26.62
CA ALA A 74 -2.03 -0.43 -25.83
C ALA A 74 -3.12 -1.10 -26.70
N ASN A 75 -3.68 -0.40 -27.67
CA ASN A 75 -4.68 -0.97 -28.59
C ASN A 75 -4.15 -2.22 -29.34
N GLU A 76 -2.85 -2.26 -29.63
CA GLU A 76 -2.21 -3.35 -30.38
C GLU A 76 -1.63 -4.46 -29.47
N LYS A 77 -1.14 -4.09 -28.28
CA LYS A 77 -0.27 -4.96 -27.48
C LYS A 77 -0.76 -5.23 -26.05
N PHE A 78 -1.91 -4.68 -25.64
CA PHE A 78 -2.38 -4.83 -24.26
C PHE A 78 -2.64 -6.29 -23.91
N PRO A 79 -2.00 -6.84 -22.87
CA PRO A 79 -2.14 -8.24 -22.52
C PRO A 79 -3.39 -8.44 -21.66
N ARG A 80 -4.01 -9.59 -21.76
CA ARG A 80 -5.06 -9.98 -20.86
C ARG A 80 -4.50 -10.50 -19.55
N PHE A 81 -4.98 -9.99 -18.41
CA PHE A 81 -4.58 -10.42 -17.09
C PHE A 81 -5.48 -11.54 -16.53
N TYR A 82 -4.86 -12.42 -15.74
CA TYR A 82 -5.56 -13.33 -14.83
C TYR A 82 -5.80 -12.62 -13.51
N ALA A 83 -7.06 -12.40 -13.13
CA ALA A 83 -7.40 -11.80 -11.85
C ALA A 83 -7.45 -12.87 -10.74
N ILE A 84 -6.65 -12.67 -9.71
CA ILE A 84 -6.60 -13.49 -8.50
C ILE A 84 -7.14 -12.65 -7.35
N LYS A 85 -8.25 -13.06 -6.74
CA LYS A 85 -8.81 -12.37 -5.58
C LYS A 85 -8.33 -13.01 -4.29
N VAL A 86 -7.74 -12.22 -3.40
CA VAL A 86 -7.31 -12.71 -2.07
C VAL A 86 -8.49 -13.26 -1.28
N SER A 87 -9.67 -12.65 -1.40
CA SER A 87 -10.91 -13.13 -0.78
C SER A 87 -11.31 -14.53 -1.22
N ASP A 88 -11.03 -14.93 -2.47
CA ASP A 88 -11.36 -16.25 -2.97
C ASP A 88 -10.54 -17.34 -2.26
N PHE A 89 -9.29 -17.03 -1.86
CA PHE A 89 -8.45 -17.94 -1.09
C PHE A 89 -8.80 -17.98 0.40
N ILE A 90 -9.24 -16.85 0.97
CA ILE A 90 -9.85 -16.86 2.32
C ILE A 90 -11.10 -17.73 2.30
N SER A 91 -11.94 -17.62 1.27
CA SER A 91 -13.11 -18.48 1.05
C SER A 91 -12.74 -19.96 0.92
N ALA A 92 -11.67 -20.25 0.19
CA ALA A 92 -11.17 -21.62 0.05
C ALA A 92 -10.68 -22.21 1.38
N ILE A 93 -10.13 -21.38 2.27
CA ILE A 93 -9.76 -21.78 3.63
C ILE A 93 -11.02 -22.07 4.46
N PHE A 94 -12.10 -21.27 4.35
CA PHE A 94 -13.39 -21.56 4.98
C PHE A 94 -13.94 -22.95 4.56
N ILE A 95 -13.89 -23.28 3.26
CA ILE A 95 -14.31 -24.61 2.77
C ILE A 95 -13.50 -25.75 3.40
N ARG A 96 -12.26 -25.51 3.77
CA ARG A 96 -11.33 -26.49 4.35
C ARG A 96 -11.36 -26.51 5.89
N THR A 97 -12.02 -25.55 6.52
CA THR A 97 -12.19 -25.45 7.97
C THR A 97 -13.36 -26.33 8.40
N LEU A 98 -13.25 -27.01 9.55
CA LEU A 98 -14.35 -27.80 10.10
C LEU A 98 -15.57 -26.90 10.37
N GLU A 99 -16.76 -27.41 10.09
CA GLU A 99 -18.00 -26.63 10.25
C GLU A 99 -18.18 -26.10 11.67
N GLU A 100 -17.85 -26.91 12.69
CA GLU A 100 -17.91 -26.47 14.09
C GLU A 100 -17.01 -25.26 14.39
N ASP A 101 -15.83 -25.21 13.78
CA ASP A 101 -14.90 -24.09 13.95
C ASP A 101 -15.39 -22.87 13.20
N CYS A 102 -15.98 -23.04 12.01
CA CYS A 102 -16.68 -21.98 11.30
C CYS A 102 -17.82 -21.40 12.14
N VAL A 103 -18.67 -22.25 12.73
CA VAL A 103 -19.77 -21.82 13.60
C VAL A 103 -19.25 -20.98 14.77
N LYS A 104 -18.24 -21.48 15.49
CA LYS A 104 -17.63 -20.75 16.62
C LYS A 104 -17.03 -19.41 16.18
N PHE A 105 -16.37 -19.37 15.01
CA PHE A 105 -15.77 -18.17 14.47
C PHE A 105 -16.82 -17.10 14.11
N PHE A 106 -17.91 -17.50 13.45
CA PHE A 106 -19.02 -16.62 13.11
C PHE A 106 -19.66 -16.00 14.37
N MET A 107 -19.97 -16.83 15.37
CA MET A 107 -20.51 -16.37 16.66
C MET A 107 -19.61 -15.29 17.28
N SER A 108 -18.31 -15.54 17.34
CA SER A 108 -17.34 -14.63 17.96
C SER A 108 -17.22 -13.30 17.22
N VAL A 109 -17.16 -13.33 15.88
CA VAL A 109 -16.92 -12.13 15.06
C VAL A 109 -18.18 -11.30 14.85
N LEU A 110 -19.33 -11.95 14.66
CA LEU A 110 -20.61 -11.27 14.40
C LEU A 110 -21.40 -11.00 15.68
N MET A 111 -21.03 -11.62 16.82
CA MET A 111 -21.73 -11.53 18.10
C MET A 111 -23.18 -12.02 18.00
N VAL A 112 -23.39 -13.16 17.33
CA VAL A 112 -24.68 -13.80 17.10
C VAL A 112 -24.76 -15.15 17.83
N GLU A 113 -25.98 -15.64 18.03
CA GLU A 113 -26.23 -16.91 18.73
C GLU A 113 -25.90 -18.13 17.86
N LYS A 114 -25.59 -19.24 18.54
CA LYS A 114 -25.18 -20.49 17.89
C LYS A 114 -26.22 -21.05 16.92
N ASP A 115 -27.47 -20.97 17.29
CA ASP A 115 -28.57 -21.55 16.51
C ASP A 115 -28.80 -20.75 15.21
N GLU A 116 -28.63 -19.42 15.23
CA GLU A 116 -28.68 -18.58 14.04
C GLU A 116 -27.57 -18.95 13.04
N VAL A 117 -26.35 -19.18 13.53
CA VAL A 117 -25.22 -19.60 12.66
C VAL A 117 -25.44 -21.00 12.12
N LYS A 118 -25.99 -21.93 12.92
CA LYS A 118 -26.32 -23.28 12.45
C LYS A 118 -27.39 -23.26 11.37
N GLU A 119 -28.44 -22.45 11.54
CA GLU A 119 -29.47 -22.25 10.52
C GLU A 119 -28.88 -21.75 9.21
N PHE A 120 -27.92 -20.82 9.27
CA PHE A 120 -27.20 -20.36 8.09
C PHE A 120 -26.48 -21.51 7.37
N PHE A 121 -25.69 -22.34 8.09
CA PHE A 121 -24.96 -23.45 7.48
C PHE A 121 -25.87 -24.61 7.02
N GLN A 122 -27.04 -24.79 7.60
CA GLN A 122 -28.05 -25.73 7.08
C GLN A 122 -28.59 -25.28 5.72
N LYS A 123 -28.78 -23.95 5.53
CA LYS A 123 -29.19 -23.37 4.24
C LYS A 123 -28.05 -23.25 3.24
N PHE A 124 -26.83 -23.05 3.73
CA PHE A 124 -25.61 -22.91 2.92
C PHE A 124 -24.76 -24.17 3.01
N ASP A 125 -25.07 -25.17 2.17
CA ASP A 125 -24.40 -26.48 2.17
C ASP A 125 -22.95 -26.41 1.66
N LEU A 126 -21.99 -26.39 2.59
CA LEU A 126 -20.56 -26.45 2.28
C LEU A 126 -20.16 -27.77 1.61
N SER A 127 -20.84 -28.89 1.92
CA SER A 127 -20.50 -30.21 1.39
C SER A 127 -20.68 -30.29 -0.15
N LEU A 128 -21.64 -29.54 -0.67
CA LEU A 128 -21.87 -29.43 -2.12
C LEU A 128 -20.66 -28.80 -2.82
N TRP A 129 -20.05 -27.79 -2.20
CA TRP A 129 -18.87 -27.11 -2.76
C TRP A 129 -17.63 -28.00 -2.66
N ILE A 130 -17.45 -28.72 -1.56
CA ILE A 130 -16.37 -29.71 -1.41
C ILE A 130 -16.44 -30.77 -2.50
N LYS A 131 -17.64 -31.32 -2.79
CA LYS A 131 -17.85 -32.29 -3.88
C LYS A 131 -17.46 -31.70 -5.25
N LYS A 132 -17.84 -30.45 -5.54
CA LYS A 132 -17.48 -29.77 -6.80
C LYS A 132 -15.98 -29.54 -6.99
N LEU A 133 -15.21 -29.49 -5.90
CA LEU A 133 -13.75 -29.27 -5.90
C LEU A 133 -12.95 -30.57 -5.93
N LYS A 134 -13.54 -31.71 -5.57
CA LYS A 134 -12.84 -33.00 -5.41
C LYS A 134 -11.98 -33.41 -6.61
N ARG A 135 -12.42 -33.12 -7.85
CA ARG A 135 -11.68 -33.44 -9.09
C ARG A 135 -10.35 -32.67 -9.25
N TYR A 136 -10.11 -31.63 -8.46
CA TYR A 136 -8.91 -30.79 -8.50
C TYR A 136 -7.96 -31.08 -7.32
N GLY A 137 -8.09 -32.23 -6.64
CA GLY A 137 -7.41 -32.55 -5.39
C GLY A 137 -5.91 -32.30 -5.43
N GLU A 138 -5.20 -32.81 -6.44
CA GLU A 138 -3.75 -32.65 -6.58
C GLU A 138 -3.33 -31.17 -6.64
N VAL A 139 -4.05 -30.37 -7.43
CA VAL A 139 -3.77 -28.93 -7.55
C VAL A 139 -4.09 -28.18 -6.27
N ILE A 140 -5.19 -28.54 -5.61
CA ILE A 140 -5.60 -27.96 -4.33
C ILE A 140 -4.56 -28.28 -3.26
N ASP A 141 -4.09 -29.52 -3.21
CA ASP A 141 -3.08 -29.95 -2.24
C ASP A 141 -1.75 -29.20 -2.50
N TYR A 142 -1.33 -29.04 -3.74
CA TYR A 142 -0.17 -28.20 -4.07
C TYR A 142 -0.35 -26.76 -3.60
N ILE A 143 -1.53 -26.16 -3.76
CA ILE A 143 -1.78 -24.76 -3.37
C ILE A 143 -1.78 -24.59 -1.85
N PHE A 144 -2.42 -25.47 -1.08
CA PHE A 144 -2.68 -25.28 0.35
C PHE A 144 -1.79 -26.10 1.28
N VAL A 145 -1.26 -27.24 0.84
CA VAL A 145 -0.42 -28.11 1.67
C VAL A 145 1.06 -27.82 1.41
N LYS A 146 1.82 -27.63 2.49
CA LYS A 146 3.27 -27.42 2.42
C LYS A 146 3.94 -28.77 2.12
N GLY A 147 4.45 -28.98 0.89
CA GLY A 147 5.18 -30.21 0.65
C GLY A 147 5.60 -30.53 -0.78
N PRO A 148 4.73 -30.57 -1.79
CA PRO A 148 5.20 -30.96 -3.13
C PRO A 148 6.14 -29.92 -3.72
N ASN A 149 7.37 -30.32 -4.01
CA ASN A 149 8.32 -29.48 -4.74
C ASN A 149 7.94 -29.34 -6.22
N ASP A 150 7.18 -30.31 -6.74
CA ASP A 150 6.81 -30.34 -8.15
C ASP A 150 5.49 -29.62 -8.40
N ILE A 151 5.54 -28.64 -9.29
CA ILE A 151 4.35 -27.92 -9.73
C ILE A 151 3.48 -28.91 -10.53
N PRO A 152 2.19 -29.11 -10.19
CA PRO A 152 1.33 -30.03 -10.90
C PRO A 152 1.15 -29.66 -12.37
N GLU A 153 1.04 -30.65 -13.23
CA GLU A 153 0.74 -30.45 -14.63
C GLU A 153 -0.77 -30.29 -14.84
N VAL A 154 -1.18 -29.05 -15.02
CA VAL A 154 -2.59 -28.72 -15.28
C VAL A 154 -2.67 -27.87 -16.54
N ASP A 155 -3.63 -28.18 -17.40
CA ASP A 155 -3.94 -27.30 -18.53
C ASP A 155 -4.62 -26.00 -18.06
N GLU A 156 -4.49 -24.96 -18.88
CA GLU A 156 -5.02 -23.63 -18.60
C GLU A 156 -6.53 -23.64 -18.32
N LEU A 157 -7.31 -24.41 -19.11
CA LEU A 157 -8.76 -24.43 -19.02
C LEU A 157 -9.23 -25.02 -17.70
N ASN A 158 -8.65 -26.14 -17.28
CA ASN A 158 -8.97 -26.79 -16.02
C ASN A 158 -8.56 -25.95 -14.82
N PHE A 159 -7.39 -25.31 -14.88
CA PHE A 159 -6.96 -24.41 -13.80
C PHE A 159 -7.86 -23.17 -13.69
N ASN A 160 -8.19 -22.53 -14.80
CA ASN A 160 -9.13 -21.42 -14.82
C ASN A 160 -10.53 -21.84 -14.33
N ALA A 161 -10.97 -23.07 -14.61
CA ALA A 161 -12.23 -23.59 -14.10
C ALA A 161 -12.21 -23.74 -12.57
N LEU A 162 -11.07 -24.15 -11.96
CA LEU A 162 -10.88 -24.17 -10.51
C LEU A 162 -10.97 -22.76 -9.91
N LEU A 163 -10.24 -21.79 -10.46
CA LEU A 163 -10.28 -20.40 -9.98
C LEU A 163 -11.68 -19.79 -10.07
N LYS A 164 -12.41 -20.05 -11.17
CA LYS A 164 -13.80 -19.64 -11.32
C LYS A 164 -14.72 -20.26 -10.27
N LYS A 165 -14.48 -21.53 -9.85
CA LYS A 165 -15.26 -22.15 -8.77
C LYS A 165 -15.04 -21.47 -7.44
N TYR A 166 -13.80 -21.12 -7.09
CA TYR A 166 -13.51 -20.36 -5.88
C TYR A 166 -14.16 -18.97 -5.92
N SER A 167 -14.08 -18.28 -7.05
CA SER A 167 -14.73 -16.97 -7.22
C SER A 167 -16.25 -17.06 -7.13
N SER A 168 -16.87 -18.09 -7.72
CA SER A 168 -18.31 -18.33 -7.61
C SER A 168 -18.75 -18.65 -6.19
N PHE A 169 -17.97 -19.46 -5.46
CA PHE A 169 -18.21 -19.72 -4.05
C PHE A 169 -18.12 -18.43 -3.24
N SER A 170 -17.03 -17.68 -3.38
CA SER A 170 -16.79 -16.44 -2.65
C SER A 170 -17.92 -15.43 -2.86
N LYS A 171 -18.38 -15.27 -4.09
CA LYS A 171 -19.52 -14.41 -4.42
C LYS A 171 -20.82 -14.86 -3.75
N ASN A 172 -21.17 -16.14 -3.89
CA ASN A 172 -22.39 -16.69 -3.31
C ASN A 172 -22.35 -16.64 -1.77
N PHE A 173 -21.20 -16.96 -1.18
CA PHE A 173 -21.00 -16.92 0.27
C PHE A 173 -21.16 -15.50 0.82
N LYS A 174 -20.60 -14.51 0.11
CA LYS A 174 -20.78 -13.10 0.44
C LYS A 174 -22.25 -12.69 0.45
N GLU A 175 -22.96 -12.98 -0.64
CA GLU A 175 -24.37 -12.64 -0.81
C GLU A 175 -25.20 -13.26 0.33
N LYS A 176 -24.97 -14.54 0.64
CA LYS A 176 -25.73 -15.25 1.69
C LYS A 176 -25.39 -14.78 3.11
N ILE A 177 -24.14 -14.43 3.39
CA ILE A 177 -23.75 -13.85 4.69
C ILE A 177 -24.44 -12.49 4.89
N ASP A 178 -24.35 -11.60 3.90
CA ASP A 178 -24.95 -10.27 4.02
C ASP A 178 -26.49 -10.32 4.01
N GLU A 179 -27.12 -11.28 3.33
CA GLU A 179 -28.57 -11.53 3.40
C GLU A 179 -29.05 -12.02 4.78
N HIS A 180 -28.27 -12.91 5.41
CA HIS A 180 -28.69 -13.58 6.67
C HIS A 180 -28.31 -12.76 7.91
N PHE A 181 -27.10 -12.21 7.96
CA PHE A 181 -26.56 -11.51 9.14
C PHE A 181 -26.54 -9.98 8.99
N GLY A 182 -27.04 -9.46 7.88
CA GLY A 182 -27.06 -8.02 7.59
C GLY A 182 -25.86 -7.53 6.78
N VAL A 183 -26.08 -6.43 6.08
CA VAL A 183 -25.07 -5.78 5.22
C VAL A 183 -23.80 -5.46 6.01
N GLY A 184 -22.65 -5.76 5.43
CA GLY A 184 -21.35 -5.53 6.08
C GLY A 184 -20.82 -6.69 6.92
N SER A 185 -21.63 -7.72 7.21
CA SER A 185 -21.22 -8.90 7.98
C SER A 185 -20.11 -9.69 7.28
N TYR A 186 -20.21 -9.82 5.96
CA TYR A 186 -19.12 -10.38 5.14
C TYR A 186 -17.79 -9.66 5.34
N VAL A 187 -17.79 -8.32 5.32
CA VAL A 187 -16.56 -7.54 5.47
C VAL A 187 -15.93 -7.77 6.84
N LYS A 188 -16.75 -7.78 7.92
CA LYS A 188 -16.28 -8.06 9.28
C LYS A 188 -15.65 -9.45 9.39
N LEU A 189 -16.32 -10.47 8.86
CA LEU A 189 -15.81 -11.86 8.87
C LEU A 189 -14.51 -12.02 8.10
N TYR A 190 -14.41 -11.43 6.89
CA TYR A 190 -13.22 -11.58 6.06
C TYR A 190 -12.02 -10.78 6.56
N GLN A 191 -12.25 -9.64 7.21
CA GLN A 191 -11.19 -8.91 7.90
C GLN A 191 -10.65 -9.73 9.09
N ALA A 192 -11.53 -10.29 9.92
CA ALA A 192 -11.14 -11.16 11.04
C ALA A 192 -10.47 -12.45 10.57
N ALA A 193 -11.02 -13.12 9.55
CA ALA A 193 -10.43 -14.33 8.97
C ALA A 193 -9.03 -14.07 8.40
N GLY A 194 -8.83 -12.96 7.67
CA GLY A 194 -7.52 -12.58 7.17
C GLY A 194 -6.51 -12.34 8.30
N ASN A 195 -6.91 -11.70 9.37
CA ASN A 195 -6.06 -11.47 10.55
C ASN A 195 -5.75 -12.81 11.26
N SER A 196 -6.76 -13.68 11.44
CA SER A 196 -6.57 -15.02 12.00
C SER A 196 -5.56 -15.84 11.20
N ILE A 197 -5.73 -15.90 9.87
CA ILE A 197 -4.84 -16.64 8.98
C ILE A 197 -3.40 -16.13 9.04
N ARG A 198 -3.18 -14.79 9.04
CA ARG A 198 -1.84 -14.21 9.16
C ARG A 198 -1.18 -14.47 10.51
N ARG A 199 -1.96 -14.69 11.56
CA ARG A 199 -1.45 -14.98 12.90
C ARG A 199 -1.22 -16.45 13.16
N THR A 200 -2.15 -17.32 12.71
CA THR A 200 -2.21 -18.74 13.10
C THR A 200 -2.16 -19.73 11.93
N GLY A 201 -2.25 -19.24 10.68
CA GLY A 201 -2.34 -20.09 9.48
C GLY A 201 -3.73 -20.68 9.23
N GLU A 202 -4.70 -20.42 10.07
CA GLU A 202 -6.05 -21.00 10.03
C GLU A 202 -7.13 -20.00 10.44
N ILE A 203 -8.38 -20.34 10.22
CA ILE A 203 -9.53 -19.60 10.75
C ILE A 203 -9.86 -20.18 12.12
N SER A 204 -9.63 -19.40 13.18
CA SER A 204 -9.81 -19.87 14.56
C SER A 204 -10.33 -18.78 15.48
N ILE A 205 -11.09 -19.20 16.50
CA ILE A 205 -11.56 -18.30 17.57
C ILE A 205 -10.40 -17.91 18.49
N GLY A 206 -10.50 -16.73 19.10
CA GLY A 206 -9.51 -16.26 20.07
C GLY A 206 -8.10 -16.18 19.50
N PHE A 207 -8.00 -16.02 18.17
CA PHE A 207 -6.70 -15.92 17.50
C PHE A 207 -5.85 -14.78 18.06
N GLU A 208 -6.46 -13.74 18.62
CA GLU A 208 -5.78 -12.58 19.22
C GLU A 208 -4.93 -12.99 20.44
N SER A 209 -5.28 -14.04 21.13
CA SER A 209 -4.53 -14.57 22.29
C SER A 209 -3.55 -15.68 21.92
N LYS A 210 -3.65 -16.26 20.71
CA LYS A 210 -2.72 -17.33 20.27
C LYS A 210 -1.32 -16.76 20.00
N PRO A 211 -0.25 -17.55 20.22
CA PRO A 211 1.12 -17.13 19.88
C PRO A 211 1.24 -16.75 18.40
N PHE A 212 1.85 -15.60 18.12
CA PHE A 212 2.17 -15.21 16.75
C PHE A 212 3.36 -16.02 16.23
N GLN A 213 3.23 -16.58 15.03
CA GLN A 213 4.32 -17.22 14.32
C GLN A 213 4.55 -16.54 12.99
N ILE A 214 5.76 -16.03 12.79
CA ILE A 214 6.15 -15.26 11.59
C ILE A 214 5.92 -16.03 10.27
N THR A 215 5.98 -17.35 10.30
CA THR A 215 5.72 -18.21 9.14
C THR A 215 4.31 -18.04 8.57
N PHE A 216 3.33 -17.75 9.42
CA PHE A 216 1.95 -17.58 8.99
C PHE A 216 1.67 -16.20 8.39
N LEU A 217 2.51 -15.20 8.68
CA LEU A 217 2.40 -13.88 8.05
C LEU A 217 2.46 -13.97 6.51
N HIS A 218 3.22 -14.92 5.99
CA HIS A 218 3.37 -15.16 4.57
C HIS A 218 2.47 -16.28 4.02
N TYR A 219 1.54 -16.83 4.81
CA TYR A 219 0.74 -17.97 4.36
C TYR A 219 -0.15 -17.65 3.16
N LEU A 220 -0.90 -16.52 3.19
CA LEU A 220 -1.70 -16.06 2.04
C LEU A 220 -0.83 -15.71 0.81
N PRO A 221 0.25 -14.93 0.94
CA PRO A 221 1.17 -14.72 -0.17
C PRO A 221 1.75 -16.00 -0.76
N GLU A 222 2.05 -17.00 0.07
CA GLU A 222 2.56 -18.29 -0.42
C GLU A 222 1.52 -19.08 -1.22
N ILE A 223 0.27 -19.10 -0.78
CA ILE A 223 -0.84 -19.68 -1.53
C ILE A 223 -0.93 -19.01 -2.92
N ILE A 224 -0.95 -17.68 -2.96
CA ILE A 224 -1.00 -16.91 -4.21
C ILE A 224 0.23 -17.18 -5.08
N ASN A 225 1.42 -17.23 -4.49
CA ASN A 225 2.66 -17.56 -5.18
C ASN A 225 2.60 -18.93 -5.87
N ARG A 226 2.01 -19.93 -5.22
CA ARG A 226 1.81 -21.26 -5.82
C ARG A 226 0.83 -21.20 -6.99
N VAL A 227 -0.24 -20.43 -6.88
CA VAL A 227 -1.17 -20.15 -7.99
C VAL A 227 -0.45 -19.48 -9.17
N VAL A 228 0.38 -18.48 -8.90
CA VAL A 228 1.23 -17.82 -9.92
C VAL A 228 2.13 -18.83 -10.62
N LYS A 229 2.77 -19.73 -9.88
CA LYS A 229 3.64 -20.79 -10.46
C LYS A 229 2.87 -21.74 -11.37
N VAL A 230 1.67 -22.18 -10.97
CA VAL A 230 0.82 -23.05 -11.79
C VAL A 230 0.39 -22.33 -13.07
N LEU A 231 -0.06 -21.07 -12.98
CA LEU A 231 -0.42 -20.27 -14.15
C LEU A 231 0.77 -20.09 -15.11
N ARG A 232 1.93 -19.73 -14.59
CA ARG A 232 3.14 -19.58 -15.42
C ARG A 232 3.52 -20.87 -16.13
N ARG A 233 3.45 -22.02 -15.44
CA ARG A 233 3.75 -23.33 -16.05
C ARG A 233 2.76 -23.65 -17.17
N SER A 234 1.45 -23.41 -16.94
CA SER A 234 0.42 -23.68 -17.94
C SER A 234 0.55 -22.78 -19.19
N GLN A 235 0.89 -21.50 -19.01
CA GLN A 235 1.07 -20.54 -20.10
C GLN A 235 2.35 -20.79 -20.90
N LYS A 236 3.44 -21.16 -20.22
CA LYS A 236 4.72 -21.48 -20.90
C LYS A 236 4.56 -22.59 -21.94
N LYS A 237 3.68 -23.57 -21.70
CA LYS A 237 3.36 -24.63 -22.68
C LYS A 237 2.73 -24.09 -23.97
N THR A 238 2.08 -22.94 -23.91
CA THR A 238 1.38 -22.31 -25.06
C THR A 238 2.10 -21.10 -25.62
N SER A 239 3.33 -20.79 -25.13
CA SER A 239 4.12 -19.60 -25.50
C SER A 239 3.35 -18.28 -25.38
N LYS A 240 2.43 -18.21 -24.40
CA LYS A 240 1.65 -16.99 -24.12
C LYS A 240 2.24 -16.23 -22.93
N PRO A 241 2.16 -14.88 -22.93
CA PRO A 241 2.55 -14.09 -21.78
C PRO A 241 1.65 -14.38 -20.57
N THR A 242 2.24 -14.37 -19.38
CA THR A 242 1.54 -14.59 -18.11
C THR A 242 1.42 -13.27 -17.36
N CYS A 243 0.32 -12.57 -17.54
CA CYS A 243 0.02 -11.34 -16.82
C CYS A 243 -1.01 -11.63 -15.74
N ILE A 244 -0.69 -11.27 -14.49
CA ILE A 244 -1.51 -11.57 -13.31
C ILE A 244 -1.76 -10.32 -12.50
N VAL A 245 -3.00 -10.15 -12.02
CA VAL A 245 -3.37 -9.09 -11.08
C VAL A 245 -3.96 -9.70 -9.80
N ILE A 246 -3.43 -9.30 -8.64
CA ILE A 246 -3.87 -9.70 -7.31
C ILE A 246 -4.78 -8.61 -6.73
N ASP A 247 -6.06 -8.94 -6.50
CA ASP A 247 -7.11 -8.06 -5.94
C ASP A 247 -7.54 -8.57 -4.54
N ALA A 248 -7.20 -7.93 -3.43
CA ALA A 248 -6.31 -6.82 -3.21
C ALA A 248 -5.37 -7.15 -2.04
N ILE A 249 -4.16 -6.61 -2.08
CA ILE A 249 -3.18 -6.71 -0.99
C ILE A 249 -3.52 -5.65 0.06
N ARG A 250 -3.62 -6.04 1.33
CA ARG A 250 -4.03 -5.15 2.42
C ARG A 250 -3.07 -5.13 3.61
N ASN A 251 -1.95 -5.83 3.47
CA ASN A 251 -0.89 -5.86 4.46
C ASN A 251 0.46 -5.63 3.76
N GLN A 252 1.27 -4.70 4.30
CA GLN A 252 2.54 -4.29 3.69
C GLN A 252 3.55 -5.44 3.58
N TYR A 253 3.52 -6.42 4.49
CA TYR A 253 4.45 -7.55 4.46
C TYR A 253 4.07 -8.57 3.38
N GLU A 254 2.78 -8.67 3.04
CA GLU A 254 2.33 -9.41 1.84
C GLU A 254 2.85 -8.77 0.56
N ALA A 255 2.80 -7.42 0.47
CA ALA A 255 3.34 -6.70 -0.66
C ALA A 255 4.86 -6.90 -0.79
N LYS A 256 5.59 -6.73 0.31
CA LYS A 256 7.05 -6.96 0.35
C LYS A 256 7.43 -8.38 -0.04
N TYR A 257 6.65 -9.39 0.37
CA TYR A 257 6.88 -10.77 -0.04
C TYR A 257 6.96 -10.92 -1.56
N PHE A 258 6.09 -10.24 -2.31
CA PHE A 258 6.11 -10.27 -3.77
C PHE A 258 7.19 -9.37 -4.37
N GLN A 259 7.43 -8.18 -3.80
CA GLN A 259 8.51 -7.28 -4.23
C GLN A 259 9.89 -7.96 -4.14
N ASP A 260 10.14 -8.71 -3.06
CA ASP A 260 11.42 -9.40 -2.85
C ASP A 260 11.60 -10.63 -3.76
N ARG A 261 10.50 -11.26 -4.20
CA ARG A 261 10.56 -12.50 -5.01
C ARG A 261 10.48 -12.28 -6.51
N TYR A 262 9.81 -11.23 -6.94
CA TYR A 262 9.49 -11.03 -8.36
C TYR A 262 9.97 -9.67 -8.85
N ALA A 263 11.02 -9.67 -9.66
CA ALA A 263 11.45 -8.45 -10.35
C ALA A 263 10.34 -7.82 -11.22
N ALA A 264 9.40 -8.64 -11.72
CA ALA A 264 8.26 -8.21 -12.53
C ALA A 264 7.03 -7.79 -11.70
N PHE A 265 7.15 -7.70 -10.37
CA PHE A 265 6.07 -7.25 -9.51
C PHE A 265 6.01 -5.73 -9.42
N TYR A 266 4.79 -5.21 -9.42
CA TYR A 266 4.48 -3.81 -9.13
C TYR A 266 3.31 -3.75 -8.15
N LEU A 267 3.48 -3.01 -7.07
CA LEU A 267 2.38 -2.67 -6.17
C LEU A 267 1.69 -1.41 -6.68
N VAL A 268 0.43 -1.53 -7.04
CA VAL A 268 -0.37 -0.46 -7.64
C VAL A 268 -1.45 -0.01 -6.66
N SER A 269 -1.37 1.22 -6.19
CA SER A 269 -2.42 1.81 -5.39
C SER A 269 -3.51 2.42 -6.27
N VAL A 270 -4.77 2.18 -5.89
CA VAL A 270 -5.94 2.78 -6.52
C VAL A 270 -6.57 3.76 -5.54
N ASN A 271 -6.54 5.04 -5.86
CA ASN A 271 -6.98 6.11 -4.99
C ASN A 271 -8.24 6.77 -5.55
N ALA A 272 -9.19 7.07 -4.69
CA ALA A 272 -10.40 7.82 -5.01
C ALA A 272 -10.56 8.98 -4.02
N PRO A 273 -11.09 10.13 -4.44
CA PRO A 273 -11.47 11.21 -3.54
C PRO A 273 -12.36 10.69 -2.42
N ASN A 274 -12.13 11.16 -1.20
CA ASN A 274 -12.80 10.60 -0.02
C ASN A 274 -14.34 10.75 -0.10
N GLU A 275 -14.80 11.89 -0.58
CA GLU A 275 -16.23 12.17 -0.75
C GLU A 275 -16.85 11.23 -1.79
N ASP A 276 -16.24 11.11 -2.95
CA ASP A 276 -16.73 10.23 -4.04
C ASP A 276 -16.76 8.77 -3.61
N ARG A 277 -15.72 8.33 -2.90
CA ARG A 277 -15.62 6.98 -2.35
C ARG A 277 -16.71 6.70 -1.31
N THR A 278 -16.93 7.62 -0.37
CA THR A 278 -17.98 7.45 0.66
C THR A 278 -19.36 7.46 0.05
N ASN A 279 -19.62 8.35 -0.91
CA ASN A 279 -20.87 8.38 -1.66
C ASN A 279 -21.10 7.08 -2.44
N TYR A 280 -20.06 6.51 -3.05
CA TYR A 280 -20.13 5.21 -3.71
C TYR A 280 -20.47 4.08 -2.72
N LEU A 281 -19.84 4.05 -1.55
CA LEU A 281 -20.10 3.04 -0.51
C LEU A 281 -21.53 3.12 0.01
N ARG A 282 -22.06 4.34 0.23
CA ARG A 282 -23.46 4.54 0.64
C ARG A 282 -24.46 4.11 -0.42
N LYS A 283 -24.25 4.52 -1.68
CA LYS A 283 -25.20 4.28 -2.77
C LYS A 283 -25.21 2.84 -3.25
N ILE A 284 -24.04 2.23 -3.44
CA ILE A 284 -23.89 0.91 -4.07
C ILE A 284 -23.84 -0.20 -3.01
N HIS A 285 -23.07 0.00 -1.93
CA HIS A 285 -22.90 -1.02 -0.88
C HIS A 285 -23.85 -0.86 0.30
N LYS A 286 -24.63 0.23 0.32
CA LYS A 286 -25.62 0.53 1.38
C LYS A 286 -25.00 0.63 2.79
N PHE A 287 -23.71 0.97 2.89
CA PHE A 287 -23.03 1.15 4.16
C PHE A 287 -23.46 2.45 4.83
N THR A 288 -23.61 2.39 6.14
CA THR A 288 -23.82 3.55 7.02
C THR A 288 -22.49 4.29 7.24
N ASP A 289 -22.56 5.54 7.71
CA ASP A 289 -21.36 6.34 8.01
C ASP A 289 -20.48 5.70 9.09
N ASP A 290 -21.11 5.05 10.09
CA ASP A 290 -20.37 4.39 11.16
C ASP A 290 -19.69 3.11 10.66
N GLU A 291 -20.30 2.36 9.76
CA GLU A 291 -19.63 1.21 9.11
C GLU A 291 -18.45 1.66 8.26
N ILE A 292 -18.59 2.76 7.50
CA ILE A 292 -17.49 3.33 6.71
C ILE A 292 -16.34 3.77 7.62
N LYS A 293 -16.63 4.47 8.72
CA LYS A 293 -15.62 4.88 9.71
C LYS A 293 -14.91 3.68 10.34
N ASN A 294 -15.65 2.63 10.68
CA ASN A 294 -15.10 1.41 11.26
C ASN A 294 -14.18 0.67 10.26
N ILE A 295 -14.57 0.58 9.00
CA ILE A 295 -13.74 -0.01 7.93
C ILE A 295 -12.45 0.81 7.78
N ASP A 296 -12.57 2.13 7.68
CA ASP A 296 -11.43 3.03 7.52
C ASP A 296 -10.46 2.98 8.70
N SER A 297 -10.98 2.92 9.92
CA SER A 297 -10.17 2.77 11.13
C SER A 297 -9.36 1.47 11.13
N LYS A 298 -9.96 0.36 10.72
CA LYS A 298 -9.26 -0.94 10.60
C LYS A 298 -8.22 -0.95 9.49
N GLU A 299 -8.51 -0.29 8.36
CA GLU A 299 -7.60 -0.20 7.20
C GLU A 299 -6.42 0.76 7.44
N SER A 300 -6.56 1.74 8.34
CA SER A 300 -5.49 2.69 8.66
C SER A 300 -4.39 2.09 9.53
N GLY A 301 -4.59 0.90 10.09
CA GLY A 301 -3.67 0.30 11.04
C GLY A 301 -3.65 1.01 12.41
N ASP A 302 -4.58 1.93 12.65
CA ASP A 302 -4.74 2.64 13.93
C ASP A 302 -5.47 1.74 14.96
N LEU A 303 -4.78 0.71 15.43
CA LEU A 303 -5.29 -0.24 16.43
C LEU A 303 -5.42 0.35 17.85
N GLY A 304 -5.30 1.64 18.01
CA GLY A 304 -5.18 2.32 19.31
C GLY A 304 -6.38 3.11 19.80
N LYS A 305 -7.57 2.96 19.20
CA LYS A 305 -8.78 3.67 19.65
C LYS A 305 -9.81 2.72 20.29
N GLY A 306 -9.37 1.83 21.13
CA GLY A 306 -10.26 1.21 22.13
C GLY A 306 -10.78 2.27 23.11
N PRO A 307 -11.93 2.03 23.78
CA PRO A 307 -12.44 2.95 24.77
C PRO A 307 -11.37 3.25 25.81
N VAL A 308 -11.22 4.54 26.15
CA VAL A 308 -10.31 4.99 27.19
C VAL A 308 -10.83 4.44 28.51
N THR A 309 -10.24 3.38 29.03
CA THR A 309 -10.50 2.90 30.38
C THR A 309 -9.78 3.79 31.38
N LYS A 310 -10.51 4.41 32.28
CA LYS A 310 -9.94 5.09 33.46
C LYS A 310 -9.45 4.00 34.42
N CYS A 311 -8.20 4.05 34.82
CA CYS A 311 -7.73 3.26 35.94
C CYS A 311 -8.49 3.70 37.20
N GLY A 312 -9.14 2.75 37.88
CA GLY A 312 -9.93 3.05 39.10
C GLY A 312 -9.11 3.55 40.28
N GLU A 313 -7.79 3.33 40.30
CA GLU A 313 -6.93 3.68 41.44
C GLU A 313 -6.11 4.97 41.25
N CYS A 314 -5.75 5.35 40.03
CA CYS A 314 -4.88 6.52 39.81
C CYS A 314 -5.49 7.59 38.89
N GLY A 315 -6.69 7.38 38.34
CA GLY A 315 -7.37 8.34 37.44
C GLY A 315 -6.71 8.54 36.09
N SER A 316 -5.58 7.88 35.81
CA SER A 316 -4.84 8.00 34.55
C SER A 316 -5.61 7.31 33.41
N LYS A 317 -5.73 8.00 32.29
CA LYS A 317 -6.32 7.46 31.06
C LYS A 317 -5.27 6.61 30.36
N THR A 318 -5.25 5.30 30.60
CA THR A 318 -4.41 4.37 29.84
C THR A 318 -5.19 3.86 28.63
N LYS A 319 -4.69 4.17 27.44
CA LYS A 319 -5.06 3.42 26.23
C LYS A 319 -4.18 2.18 26.21
N PRO A 320 -4.72 0.98 25.98
CA PRO A 320 -3.88 -0.15 25.69
C PRO A 320 -3.04 0.19 24.45
N ALA A 321 -1.73 0.22 24.59
CA ALA A 321 -0.84 0.29 23.44
C ALA A 321 -1.13 -0.94 22.58
N ALA A 322 -1.48 -0.73 21.31
CA ALA A 322 -1.60 -1.83 20.38
C ALA A 322 -0.29 -2.63 20.46
N ASN A 323 -0.40 -3.93 20.71
CA ASN A 323 0.76 -4.79 20.73
C ASN A 323 1.48 -4.64 19.38
N GLU A 324 2.79 -4.35 19.36
CA GLU A 324 3.56 -4.18 18.12
C GLU A 324 3.42 -5.40 17.20
N ILE A 325 3.20 -6.58 17.78
CA ILE A 325 2.92 -7.82 17.05
C ILE A 325 1.59 -7.73 16.29
N GLU A 326 0.56 -7.07 16.84
CA GLU A 326 -0.73 -6.92 16.15
C GLU A 326 -0.61 -6.13 14.85
N LYS A 327 0.27 -5.14 14.81
CA LYS A 327 0.54 -4.35 13.61
C LYS A 327 1.12 -5.18 12.46
N LEU A 328 1.73 -6.34 12.75
CA LEU A 328 2.31 -7.21 11.73
C LEU A 328 1.24 -7.96 10.93
N PHE A 329 0.22 -8.50 11.60
CA PHE A 329 -0.78 -9.37 10.97
C PHE A 329 -2.11 -8.69 10.63
N THR A 330 -2.38 -7.49 11.17
CA THR A 330 -3.58 -6.72 10.85
C THR A 330 -3.48 -6.05 9.47
N GLN A 331 -4.64 -5.67 8.94
CA GLN A 331 -4.68 -4.87 7.72
C GLN A 331 -4.04 -3.50 7.97
N ASN A 332 -3.24 -3.05 7.03
CA ASN A 332 -2.65 -1.72 7.02
C ASN A 332 -2.52 -1.21 5.59
N VAL A 333 -3.65 -0.76 5.04
CA VAL A 333 -3.72 -0.23 3.68
C VAL A 333 -2.88 1.03 3.54
N LYS A 334 -2.83 1.86 4.60
CA LYS A 334 -2.00 3.07 4.61
C LYS A 334 -0.53 2.74 4.36
N ALA A 335 0.02 1.76 5.06
CA ALA A 335 1.40 1.33 4.83
C ALA A 335 1.61 0.72 3.43
N CYS A 336 0.58 0.06 2.86
CA CYS A 336 0.65 -0.40 1.47
C CYS A 336 0.70 0.78 0.49
N LEU A 337 -0.06 1.86 0.72
CA LEU A 337 0.00 3.07 -0.11
C LEU A 337 1.39 3.72 -0.08
N GLU A 338 2.00 3.81 1.11
CA GLU A 338 3.34 4.40 1.28
C GLU A 338 4.45 3.67 0.49
N ILE A 339 4.31 2.35 0.30
CA ILE A 339 5.30 1.53 -0.42
C ILE A 339 4.87 1.18 -1.85
N SER A 340 3.75 1.75 -2.33
CA SER A 340 3.25 1.48 -3.68
C SER A 340 4.19 2.07 -4.74
N ASP A 341 4.37 1.29 -5.79
CA ASP A 341 5.21 1.60 -6.94
C ASP A 341 4.52 2.56 -7.92
N ILE A 342 3.19 2.41 -8.06
CA ILE A 342 2.36 3.19 -8.98
C ILE A 342 1.09 3.62 -8.24
N HIS A 343 0.72 4.87 -8.40
CA HIS A 343 -0.48 5.47 -7.82
C HIS A 343 -1.46 5.83 -8.92
N LEU A 344 -2.63 5.17 -8.95
CA LEU A 344 -3.70 5.45 -9.88
C LEU A 344 -4.80 6.28 -9.22
N PHE A 345 -5.40 7.16 -10.00
CA PHE A 345 -6.55 7.96 -9.64
C PHE A 345 -7.82 7.38 -10.25
N ASN A 346 -8.85 7.20 -9.44
CA ASN A 346 -10.15 6.72 -9.84
C ASN A 346 -11.24 7.67 -9.34
N PRO A 347 -11.65 8.67 -10.14
CA PRO A 347 -12.74 9.56 -9.78
C PRO A 347 -14.05 8.79 -9.81
N ARG A 348 -14.65 8.55 -8.65
CA ARG A 348 -15.91 7.80 -8.56
C ARG A 348 -17.13 8.60 -9.02
N LYS A 349 -16.94 9.85 -9.45
CA LYS A 349 -17.96 10.69 -10.09
C LYS A 349 -18.16 10.38 -11.56
N GLU A 350 -17.18 9.73 -12.20
CA GLU A 350 -17.32 9.37 -13.61
C GLU A 350 -18.60 8.56 -13.85
N PRO A 351 -19.28 8.81 -14.97
CA PRO A 351 -20.25 7.86 -15.46
C PRO A 351 -19.57 6.50 -15.60
N GLN A 352 -20.28 5.44 -15.51
CA GLN A 352 -19.87 4.03 -15.34
C GLN A 352 -18.77 3.49 -16.30
N ASN A 353 -18.10 4.35 -17.07
CA ASN A 353 -17.10 4.02 -18.08
C ASN A 353 -15.68 3.89 -17.53
N ASN A 354 -15.34 4.50 -16.39
CA ASN A 354 -14.00 4.53 -15.78
C ASN A 354 -12.88 4.96 -16.75
N ASN A 355 -13.13 5.96 -17.58
CA ASN A 355 -12.21 6.38 -18.64
C ASN A 355 -10.84 6.79 -18.14
N ILE A 356 -10.77 7.63 -17.08
CA ILE A 356 -9.52 8.07 -16.49
C ILE A 356 -8.70 6.88 -15.96
N LEU A 357 -9.34 5.92 -15.31
CA LEU A 357 -8.68 4.72 -14.83
C LEU A 357 -8.16 3.85 -16.00
N ARG A 358 -8.96 3.66 -17.06
CA ARG A 358 -8.56 2.92 -18.27
C ARG A 358 -7.36 3.56 -18.96
N ALA A 359 -7.34 4.89 -19.08
CA ALA A 359 -6.24 5.61 -19.68
C ALA A 359 -4.92 5.44 -18.90
N GLN A 360 -4.97 5.49 -17.58
CA GLN A 360 -3.80 5.23 -16.73
C GLN A 360 -3.33 3.78 -16.84
N LEU A 361 -4.25 2.82 -16.93
CA LEU A 361 -3.89 1.41 -17.16
C LEU A 361 -3.21 1.22 -18.52
N ALA A 362 -3.72 1.85 -19.59
CA ALA A 362 -3.04 1.86 -20.89
C ALA A 362 -1.60 2.41 -20.75
N TRP A 363 -1.43 3.52 -20.02
CA TRP A 363 -0.13 4.16 -19.80
C TRP A 363 0.86 3.20 -19.12
N TYR A 364 0.53 2.70 -17.95
CA TYR A 364 1.50 1.92 -17.16
C TYR A 364 1.74 0.51 -17.70
N ILE A 365 0.70 -0.16 -18.24
CA ILE A 365 0.89 -1.48 -18.83
C ILE A 365 1.74 -1.41 -20.09
N SER A 366 1.57 -0.39 -20.94
CA SER A 366 2.43 -0.17 -22.10
C SER A 366 3.89 0.05 -21.70
N LEU A 367 4.13 0.86 -20.66
CA LEU A 367 5.47 1.09 -20.13
C LEU A 367 6.10 -0.15 -19.47
N MET A 368 5.29 -1.03 -18.86
CA MET A 368 5.79 -2.30 -18.33
C MET A 368 6.28 -3.23 -19.43
N GLN A 369 5.59 -3.23 -20.57
CA GLN A 369 5.96 -4.05 -21.73
C GLN A 369 7.08 -3.43 -22.56
N HIS A 370 7.05 -2.11 -22.70
CA HIS A 370 8.00 -1.34 -23.49
C HIS A 370 8.50 -0.12 -22.73
N PRO A 371 9.51 -0.28 -21.85
CA PRO A 371 10.06 0.81 -21.07
C PRO A 371 10.61 1.94 -21.94
N GLY A 372 10.32 3.18 -21.53
CA GLY A 372 10.84 4.37 -22.21
C GLY A 372 10.14 4.73 -23.52
N ILE A 373 9.03 4.08 -23.88
CA ILE A 373 8.22 4.46 -25.06
C ILE A 373 7.73 5.91 -24.99
N VAL A 374 7.52 6.41 -23.79
CA VAL A 374 7.32 7.84 -23.48
C VAL A 374 8.12 8.25 -22.25
N THR A 375 8.38 9.54 -22.12
CA THR A 375 9.06 10.10 -20.94
C THR A 375 8.06 10.32 -19.80
N PRO A 376 8.54 10.38 -18.52
CA PRO A 376 7.67 10.62 -17.37
C PRO A 376 6.99 11.99 -17.44
N THR A 377 5.86 12.14 -16.79
CA THR A 377 5.20 13.41 -16.57
C THR A 377 6.05 14.32 -15.70
N SER A 378 5.80 15.64 -15.76
CA SER A 378 6.51 16.59 -14.90
C SER A 378 6.25 16.32 -13.42
N THR A 379 5.03 15.89 -13.08
CA THR A 379 4.64 15.51 -11.72
C THR A 379 5.41 14.29 -11.22
N GLU A 380 5.56 13.25 -12.04
CA GLU A 380 6.35 12.07 -11.70
C GLU A 380 7.83 12.39 -11.50
N ARG A 381 8.42 13.22 -12.37
CA ARG A 381 9.83 13.63 -12.25
C ARG A 381 10.11 14.29 -10.90
N VAL A 382 9.29 15.25 -10.51
CA VAL A 382 9.50 16.01 -9.26
C VAL A 382 9.20 15.12 -8.05
N MET A 383 8.11 14.32 -8.10
CA MET A 383 7.80 13.43 -7.00
C MET A 383 8.87 12.35 -6.81
N GLN A 384 9.46 11.84 -7.89
CA GLN A 384 10.58 10.89 -7.79
C GLN A 384 11.78 11.50 -7.06
N ILE A 385 12.08 12.79 -7.26
CA ILE A 385 13.15 13.47 -6.54
C ILE A 385 12.81 13.59 -5.06
N ALA A 386 11.59 14.02 -4.73
CA ALA A 386 11.11 14.04 -3.34
C ALA A 386 11.14 12.64 -2.70
N TYR A 387 10.75 11.61 -3.47
CA TYR A 387 10.77 10.21 -3.01
C TYR A 387 12.20 9.71 -2.75
N SER A 388 13.15 10.09 -3.57
CA SER A 388 14.57 9.76 -3.35
C SER A 388 15.14 10.53 -2.16
N ALA A 389 14.76 11.80 -1.99
CA ALA A 389 15.23 12.64 -0.89
C ALA A 389 14.90 12.06 0.49
N LYS A 390 13.76 11.37 0.66
CA LYS A 390 13.38 10.74 1.94
C LYS A 390 14.39 9.72 2.45
N LEU A 391 15.20 9.10 1.57
CA LEU A 391 16.21 8.11 1.95
C LEU A 391 17.39 8.72 2.71
N ASN A 392 17.57 10.05 2.64
CA ASN A 392 18.58 10.77 3.41
C ASN A 392 18.16 10.99 4.88
N SER A 393 16.90 10.74 5.22
CA SER A 393 16.39 10.98 6.57
C SER A 393 17.01 10.06 7.62
N GLY A 394 17.60 10.64 8.63
CA GLY A 394 18.05 9.93 9.85
C GLY A 394 16.97 9.79 10.93
N CYS A 395 15.73 10.15 10.63
CA CYS A 395 14.61 9.98 11.56
C CYS A 395 14.20 8.49 11.65
N ILE A 396 14.09 7.98 12.87
CA ILE A 396 13.71 6.58 13.14
C ILE A 396 12.20 6.35 13.24
N SER A 397 11.39 7.42 13.19
CA SER A 397 9.93 7.32 13.27
C SER A 397 9.30 7.21 11.89
N ARG A 398 9.63 8.12 11.00
CA ARG A 398 9.11 8.19 9.64
C ARG A 398 10.08 8.94 8.75
N GLN A 399 10.30 8.45 7.54
CA GLN A 399 11.10 9.13 6.54
C GLN A 399 10.18 9.87 5.56
N VAL A 400 10.40 11.16 5.40
CA VAL A 400 9.65 12.04 4.49
C VAL A 400 10.63 12.81 3.64
N GLY A 401 10.31 12.97 2.36
CA GLY A 401 11.04 13.82 1.42
C GLY A 401 10.12 14.83 0.79
N ALA A 402 10.65 16.00 0.44
CA ALA A 402 9.93 17.08 -0.21
C ALA A 402 10.76 17.73 -1.31
N ALA A 403 10.08 18.31 -2.30
CA ALA A 403 10.67 19.15 -3.32
C ALA A 403 9.78 20.36 -3.57
N VAL A 404 10.39 21.52 -3.78
CA VAL A 404 9.69 22.78 -4.12
C VAL A 404 10.06 23.18 -5.53
N THR A 405 9.07 23.55 -6.33
CA THR A 405 9.26 24.02 -7.71
C THR A 405 8.58 25.37 -7.92
N ASP A 406 8.92 26.04 -9.02
CA ASP A 406 8.08 27.09 -9.56
C ASP A 406 6.82 26.50 -10.25
N SER A 407 6.02 27.37 -10.91
CA SER A 407 4.83 26.99 -11.68
C SER A 407 5.15 26.01 -12.81
N ASP A 408 6.35 26.06 -13.37
CA ASP A 408 6.78 25.33 -14.56
C ASP A 408 7.55 24.04 -14.24
N PHE A 409 7.46 23.58 -12.98
CA PHE A 409 8.13 22.38 -12.47
C PHE A 409 9.67 22.46 -12.45
N SER A 410 10.26 23.68 -12.51
CA SER A 410 11.70 23.84 -12.27
C SER A 410 11.97 23.71 -10.77
N ILE A 411 12.81 22.77 -10.40
CA ILE A 411 13.12 22.48 -8.99
C ILE A 411 13.92 23.64 -8.39
N LYS A 412 13.44 24.17 -7.28
CA LYS A 412 14.08 25.25 -6.53
C LYS A 412 14.82 24.74 -5.29
N SER A 413 14.24 23.74 -4.62
CA SER A 413 14.87 23.11 -3.46
C SER A 413 14.34 21.69 -3.25
N ILE A 414 15.10 20.91 -2.49
CA ILE A 414 14.72 19.59 -1.97
C ILE A 414 14.96 19.55 -0.47
N GLY A 415 14.18 18.76 0.24
CA GLY A 415 14.31 18.58 1.69
C GLY A 415 13.93 17.18 2.13
N TRP A 416 14.42 16.80 3.27
CA TRP A 416 14.04 15.56 3.97
C TRP A 416 13.98 15.85 5.46
N ASN A 417 13.22 15.05 6.19
CA ASN A 417 13.11 15.25 7.62
C ASN A 417 14.36 14.74 8.33
N ASP A 418 15.14 15.65 8.89
CA ASP A 418 16.36 15.35 9.66
C ASP A 418 16.64 16.44 10.69
N VAL A 419 17.57 16.18 11.58
CA VAL A 419 18.07 17.18 12.54
C VAL A 419 18.75 18.34 11.81
N ALA A 420 18.94 19.45 12.50
CA ALA A 420 19.64 20.60 11.95
C ALA A 420 21.07 20.23 11.52
N ASP A 421 21.58 20.96 10.52
CA ASP A 421 22.91 20.76 9.95
C ASP A 421 23.98 20.79 11.06
N GLY A 422 24.90 19.81 11.06
CA GLY A 422 25.93 19.63 12.09
C GLY A 422 25.49 18.87 13.35
N GLN A 423 24.19 18.53 13.50
CA GLN A 423 23.72 17.68 14.60
C GLN A 423 23.72 16.20 14.21
N VAL A 424 23.87 15.31 15.20
CA VAL A 424 23.84 13.86 14.97
C VAL A 424 22.39 13.36 14.89
N PRO A 425 22.00 12.72 13.77
CA PRO A 425 20.64 12.21 13.57
C PRO A 425 20.24 11.11 14.56
N CYS A 426 18.95 10.90 14.73
CA CYS A 426 18.41 9.96 15.71
C CYS A 426 18.87 8.51 15.47
N ASN A 427 18.99 8.06 14.21
CA ASN A 427 19.45 6.71 13.87
C ASN A 427 20.92 6.44 14.24
N LEU A 428 21.73 7.48 14.41
CA LEU A 428 23.16 7.39 14.76
C LEU A 428 23.41 7.56 16.26
N ARG A 429 22.40 7.93 17.05
CA ARG A 429 22.50 8.04 18.51
C ARG A 429 22.07 6.77 19.19
N SER A 430 22.74 6.36 20.27
CA SER A 430 22.39 5.15 21.01
C SER A 430 22.09 5.41 22.47
N LEU A 431 21.22 4.59 23.05
CA LEU A 431 20.99 4.56 24.51
C LEU A 431 22.25 4.12 25.26
N SER A 432 23.06 3.23 24.69
CA SER A 432 24.34 2.79 25.27
C SER A 432 25.31 3.97 25.41
N GLY A 433 25.41 4.82 24.39
CA GLY A 433 26.25 6.03 24.45
C GLY A 433 25.75 7.04 25.47
N LEU A 434 24.44 7.14 25.67
CA LEU A 434 23.87 7.99 26.72
C LEU A 434 24.19 7.47 28.15
N LYS A 435 24.38 6.16 28.31
CA LYS A 435 24.77 5.54 29.59
C LYS A 435 26.22 5.81 29.97
N SER A 436 27.16 5.66 29.02
CA SER A 436 28.58 5.56 29.31
C SER A 436 29.48 6.61 28.67
N ASN A 437 29.01 7.29 27.63
CA ASN A 437 29.87 8.15 26.81
C ASN A 437 29.32 9.56 26.62
N PHE A 438 28.97 10.26 27.60
CA PHE A 438 28.36 11.62 27.63
C PHE A 438 28.92 12.65 26.64
N ASN A 439 29.17 12.26 25.39
CA ASN A 439 29.73 13.14 24.37
C ASN A 439 28.81 14.35 24.12
N PRO A 440 29.22 15.58 24.45
CA PRO A 440 28.38 16.77 24.31
C PRO A 440 28.10 17.16 22.86
N ALA A 441 28.85 16.63 21.89
CA ALA A 441 28.57 16.81 20.48
C ALA A 441 27.39 15.94 19.99
N ILE A 442 27.07 14.86 20.70
CA ILE A 442 26.00 13.92 20.34
C ILE A 442 24.76 14.12 21.21
N TYR A 443 24.94 14.29 22.51
CA TYR A 443 23.87 14.38 23.48
C TYR A 443 23.78 15.80 24.08
N SER A 444 22.60 16.40 24.02
CA SER A 444 22.39 17.74 24.61
C SER A 444 22.62 17.77 26.10
N LYS A 445 22.78 18.97 26.67
CA LYS A 445 22.85 19.16 28.12
C LYS A 445 21.66 18.50 28.82
N TYR A 446 20.43 18.70 28.33
CA TYR A 446 19.22 18.12 28.89
C TYR A 446 19.30 16.59 28.95
N GLU A 447 19.63 15.93 27.84
CA GLU A 447 19.78 14.46 27.78
C GLU A 447 20.83 13.92 28.76
N ARG A 448 21.86 14.72 29.07
CA ARG A 448 22.95 14.33 29.96
C ARG A 448 22.67 14.60 31.43
N THR A 449 21.82 15.57 31.77
CA THR A 449 21.67 16.08 33.15
C THR A 449 20.26 15.98 33.71
N ASP A 450 19.18 15.89 32.89
CA ASP A 450 17.82 15.76 33.39
C ASP A 450 17.59 14.35 33.95
N GLU A 451 17.29 14.25 35.23
CA GLU A 451 17.16 12.96 35.92
C GLU A 451 15.95 12.18 35.46
N THR A 452 14.81 12.84 35.18
CA THR A 452 13.58 12.19 34.77
C THR A 452 13.72 11.61 33.35
N PHE A 453 14.25 12.40 32.42
CA PHE A 453 14.52 11.93 31.05
C PHE A 453 15.52 10.76 31.09
N ARG A 454 16.61 10.87 31.86
CA ARG A 454 17.62 9.82 31.95
C ARG A 454 17.06 8.53 32.54
N THR A 455 16.24 8.63 33.59
CA THR A 455 15.62 7.46 34.22
C THR A 455 14.81 6.66 33.19
N ILE A 456 13.94 7.33 32.41
CA ILE A 456 13.13 6.68 31.37
C ILE A 456 14.03 6.12 30.27
N ALA A 457 15.00 6.88 29.78
CA ALA A 457 15.91 6.44 28.72
C ALA A 457 16.76 5.22 29.15
N LEU A 458 17.31 5.23 30.35
CA LEU A 458 18.13 4.14 30.87
C LEU A 458 17.29 2.91 31.24
N GLN A 459 16.03 3.09 31.66
CA GLN A 459 15.11 1.98 31.85
C GLN A 459 14.86 1.25 30.51
N LYS A 460 14.60 1.99 29.42
CA LYS A 460 14.48 1.40 28.10
C LYS A 460 15.76 0.64 27.67
N HIS A 461 16.92 1.19 27.96
CA HIS A 461 18.19 0.50 27.71
C HIS A 461 18.28 -0.82 28.50
N SER A 462 17.96 -0.81 29.80
CA SER A 462 17.94 -2.00 30.64
C SER A 462 16.96 -3.07 30.12
N ASP A 463 15.80 -2.65 29.65
CA ASP A 463 14.80 -3.56 29.09
C ASP A 463 15.29 -4.21 27.78
N PHE A 464 15.99 -3.46 26.92
CA PHE A 464 16.67 -4.03 25.76
C PHE A 464 17.79 -5.00 26.18
N GLU A 465 18.65 -4.66 27.13
CA GLU A 465 19.71 -5.56 27.62
C GLU A 465 19.13 -6.87 28.16
N LYS A 466 18.04 -6.84 28.94
CA LYS A 466 17.34 -8.02 29.44
C LYS A 466 16.75 -8.86 28.30
N SER A 467 16.23 -8.21 27.28
CA SER A 467 15.68 -8.89 26.09
C SER A 467 16.79 -9.55 25.25
N ILE A 468 17.95 -8.88 25.12
CA ILE A 468 19.14 -9.43 24.44
C ILE A 468 19.67 -10.66 25.19
N ALA A 469 19.74 -10.59 26.52
CA ALA A 469 20.23 -11.70 27.33
C ALA A 469 19.35 -12.97 27.25
N LYS A 470 18.05 -12.80 26.98
CA LYS A 470 17.09 -13.90 26.77
C LYS A 470 17.11 -14.46 25.35
N SER A 471 17.55 -13.69 24.38
CA SER A 471 17.57 -14.05 22.96
C SER A 471 19.00 -14.11 22.47
N THR A 472 19.45 -15.27 22.05
CA THR A 472 20.86 -15.56 21.74
C THR A 472 21.45 -14.71 20.63
N ASN A 473 20.68 -14.06 19.75
CA ASN A 473 21.22 -13.28 18.62
C ASN A 473 20.38 -12.06 18.14
N ALA A 474 19.19 -11.82 18.66
CA ALA A 474 18.21 -10.93 18.01
C ALA A 474 18.62 -9.45 17.88
N LEU A 475 19.48 -8.93 18.79
CA LEU A 475 19.91 -7.52 18.75
C LEU A 475 21.43 -7.35 18.55
N LYS A 476 22.14 -8.43 18.23
CA LYS A 476 23.58 -8.37 17.95
C LYS A 476 23.83 -7.51 16.71
N GLY A 477 24.68 -6.49 16.85
CA GLY A 477 25.02 -5.58 15.75
C GLY A 477 24.03 -4.42 15.53
N TYR A 478 22.90 -4.39 16.25
CA TYR A 478 21.98 -3.25 16.16
C TYR A 478 22.49 -2.05 16.97
N ASN A 479 22.37 -0.85 16.40
CA ASN A 479 22.46 0.38 17.14
C ASN A 479 21.14 0.58 17.88
N LEU A 480 21.16 0.64 19.22
CA LEU A 480 19.95 0.85 20.03
C LEU A 480 19.55 2.34 20.02
N SER A 481 19.14 2.80 18.84
CA SER A 481 18.73 4.18 18.60
C SER A 481 17.46 4.53 19.37
N TYR A 482 17.29 5.82 19.67
CA TYR A 482 16.09 6.31 20.34
C TYR A 482 15.60 7.64 19.76
N CYS A 483 14.31 7.86 19.87
CA CYS A 483 13.66 9.11 19.50
C CYS A 483 13.52 10.00 20.74
N PHE A 484 14.20 11.16 20.73
CA PHE A 484 14.12 12.13 21.82
C PHE A 484 12.67 12.53 22.11
N LYS A 485 11.90 12.88 21.08
CA LYS A 485 10.50 13.25 21.23
C LYS A 485 9.68 12.16 21.94
N SER A 486 9.90 10.89 21.60
CA SER A 486 9.14 9.79 22.20
C SER A 486 9.44 9.64 23.69
N ILE A 487 10.69 9.82 24.11
CA ILE A 487 11.06 9.80 25.52
C ILE A 487 10.52 11.04 26.24
N GLN A 488 10.67 12.23 25.64
CA GLN A 488 10.17 13.47 26.22
C GLN A 488 8.65 13.48 26.40
N ASN A 489 7.91 12.98 25.40
CA ASN A 489 6.47 12.82 25.50
C ASN A 489 6.05 11.87 26.64
N GLU A 490 6.89 10.88 26.97
CA GLU A 490 6.66 9.97 28.08
C GLU A 490 6.95 10.66 29.42
N VAL A 491 7.99 11.52 29.49
CA VAL A 491 8.28 12.38 30.64
C VAL A 491 7.11 13.31 30.97
N GLU A 492 6.51 13.91 29.93
CA GLU A 492 5.41 14.86 30.06
C GLU A 492 4.03 14.21 30.16
N GLY A 493 3.90 12.93 29.84
CA GLY A 493 2.61 12.24 29.76
C GLY A 493 1.72 12.71 28.60
N GLU A 494 2.27 13.44 27.64
CA GLU A 494 1.54 14.04 26.52
C GLU A 494 2.17 13.69 25.16
N LYS A 495 1.36 13.75 24.08
CA LYS A 495 1.84 13.59 22.70
C LYS A 495 2.07 14.97 22.07
N ASN A 496 3.25 15.53 22.23
CA ASN A 496 3.60 16.83 21.69
C ASN A 496 4.57 16.71 20.50
N GLN A 497 4.30 17.45 19.41
CA GLN A 497 5.17 17.50 18.22
C GLN A 497 6.35 18.49 18.41
N VAL A 498 6.24 19.43 19.33
CA VAL A 498 7.25 20.48 19.57
C VAL A 498 8.62 19.90 19.93
N HIS A 499 8.67 18.77 20.61
CA HIS A 499 9.92 18.13 21.02
C HIS A 499 10.65 17.38 19.90
N THR A 500 10.14 17.45 18.67
CA THR A 500 10.85 16.82 17.56
C THR A 500 12.17 17.55 17.30
N ARG A 501 13.28 16.81 17.20
CA ARG A 501 14.59 17.38 16.84
C ARG A 501 14.79 17.50 15.35
N SER A 502 14.05 16.69 14.59
CA SER A 502 14.10 16.75 13.14
C SER A 502 13.23 17.89 12.64
N LEU A 503 13.76 18.71 11.76
CA LEU A 503 12.97 19.54 10.87
C LEU A 503 12.07 18.65 10.03
N HIS A 504 10.89 19.13 9.64
CA HIS A 504 10.09 18.41 8.67
C HIS A 504 10.67 18.58 7.27
N ALA A 505 10.37 17.64 6.36
CA ALA A 505 10.94 17.66 5.00
C ALA A 505 10.57 18.93 4.25
N GLU A 506 9.32 19.35 4.35
CA GLU A 506 8.80 20.59 3.74
C GLU A 506 9.49 21.81 4.35
N GLU A 507 9.63 21.86 5.66
CA GLU A 507 10.32 22.91 6.38
C GLU A 507 11.78 22.99 5.97
N ASN A 508 12.47 21.86 5.88
CA ASN A 508 13.86 21.81 5.40
C ASN A 508 13.98 22.33 3.97
N ALA A 509 13.06 21.92 3.07
CA ALA A 509 13.05 22.44 1.72
C ALA A 509 12.86 23.97 1.68
N PHE A 510 11.99 24.53 2.51
CA PHE A 510 11.81 25.99 2.62
C PHE A 510 13.03 26.70 3.20
N LEU A 511 13.69 26.12 4.19
CA LEU A 511 14.92 26.67 4.76
C LEU A 511 16.10 26.64 3.77
N GLN A 512 16.18 25.63 2.90
CA GLN A 512 17.17 25.61 1.81
C GLN A 512 17.01 26.81 0.86
N LEU A 513 15.77 27.20 0.56
CA LEU A 513 15.50 28.41 -0.25
C LEU A 513 16.03 29.67 0.46
N ALA A 514 15.76 29.81 1.75
CA ALA A 514 16.23 30.94 2.54
C ALA A 514 17.78 30.97 2.64
N LYS A 515 18.41 29.80 2.85
CA LYS A 515 19.87 29.66 2.96
C LYS A 515 20.59 30.01 1.66
N ASN A 516 20.01 29.67 0.51
CA ASN A 516 20.65 29.82 -0.79
C ASN A 516 20.26 31.11 -1.56
N GLY A 517 19.42 31.98 -0.97
CA GLY A 517 19.02 33.22 -1.58
C GLY A 517 18.17 33.06 -2.86
N SER A 518 17.20 32.15 -2.82
CA SER A 518 16.34 31.84 -3.97
C SER A 518 15.42 33.03 -4.36
N MET A 519 15.12 33.18 -5.66
CA MET A 519 13.98 33.97 -6.13
C MET A 519 12.66 33.36 -5.62
N GLY A 520 11.66 34.19 -5.34
CA GLY A 520 10.40 33.79 -4.72
C GLY A 520 9.72 32.61 -5.37
N ILE A 521 9.03 31.83 -4.55
CA ILE A 521 8.29 30.61 -4.93
C ILE A 521 6.78 30.83 -4.96
N LYS A 522 6.32 32.08 -4.92
CA LYS A 522 4.89 32.40 -5.01
C LYS A 522 4.30 31.85 -6.32
N GLY A 523 3.18 31.14 -6.19
CA GLY A 523 2.56 30.43 -7.32
C GLY A 523 3.21 29.09 -7.67
N GLY A 524 4.25 28.67 -6.92
CA GLY A 524 4.94 27.40 -7.12
C GLY A 524 4.20 26.21 -6.50
N LYS A 525 4.88 25.07 -6.52
CA LYS A 525 4.32 23.78 -6.08
C LYS A 525 5.21 23.13 -5.02
N LEU A 526 4.55 22.49 -4.05
CA LEU A 526 5.19 21.63 -3.05
C LEU A 526 4.87 20.17 -3.35
N PHE A 527 5.90 19.37 -3.52
CA PHE A 527 5.80 17.90 -3.60
C PHE A 527 6.30 17.30 -2.30
N THR A 528 5.54 16.39 -1.72
CA THR A 528 5.92 15.73 -0.48
C THR A 528 5.44 14.29 -0.44
N THR A 529 6.25 13.38 0.10
CA THR A 529 5.88 11.96 0.20
C THR A 529 4.80 11.70 1.25
N ALA A 530 4.56 12.66 2.15
CA ALA A 530 3.44 12.65 3.10
C ALA A 530 2.75 14.00 3.07
N SER A 531 1.42 14.05 3.20
CA SER A 531 0.72 15.34 3.25
C SER A 531 1.25 16.18 4.41
N PRO A 532 1.38 17.51 4.26
CA PRO A 532 1.98 18.36 5.27
C PRO A 532 1.14 18.37 6.55
N CYS A 533 1.81 18.43 7.69
CA CYS A 533 1.16 18.74 8.96
C CYS A 533 0.74 20.22 9.01
N GLU A 534 -0.01 20.60 10.04
CA GLU A 534 -0.51 21.97 10.22
C GLU A 534 0.60 23.02 10.20
N LEU A 535 1.75 22.73 10.80
CA LEU A 535 2.90 23.65 10.85
C LEU A 535 3.50 23.87 9.46
N CYS A 536 3.67 22.81 8.67
CA CYS A 536 4.18 22.90 7.30
C CYS A 536 3.16 23.52 6.35
N ALA A 537 1.86 23.19 6.54
CA ALA A 537 0.77 23.78 5.77
C ALA A 537 0.70 25.32 5.91
N LYS A 538 0.84 25.84 7.14
CA LYS A 538 0.91 27.30 7.40
C LYS A 538 2.07 27.95 6.64
N LYS A 539 3.25 27.31 6.64
CA LYS A 539 4.43 27.81 5.94
C LYS A 539 4.23 27.80 4.43
N ALA A 540 3.68 26.71 3.88
CA ALA A 540 3.37 26.61 2.45
C ALA A 540 2.38 27.70 2.02
N TYR A 541 1.31 27.90 2.80
CA TYR A 541 0.32 28.96 2.55
C TYR A 541 0.97 30.36 2.57
N GLN A 542 1.75 30.66 3.61
CA GLN A 542 2.43 31.96 3.78
C GLN A 542 3.42 32.24 2.64
N LEU A 543 4.09 31.22 2.11
CA LEU A 543 5.01 31.33 0.98
C LEU A 543 4.31 31.45 -0.38
N GLY A 544 2.97 31.36 -0.40
CA GLY A 544 2.16 31.47 -1.62
C GLY A 544 2.29 30.26 -2.55
N ILE A 545 2.55 29.09 -2.00
CA ILE A 545 2.47 27.81 -2.73
C ILE A 545 1.03 27.65 -3.24
N LYS A 546 0.89 27.34 -4.53
CA LYS A 546 -0.41 27.19 -5.18
C LYS A 546 -0.92 25.74 -5.16
N GLU A 547 -0.02 24.78 -5.29
CA GLU A 547 -0.36 23.36 -5.32
C GLU A 547 0.50 22.58 -4.33
N ILE A 548 -0.14 21.68 -3.57
CA ILE A 548 0.53 20.73 -2.67
C ILE A 548 0.22 19.32 -3.15
N ILE A 549 1.23 18.64 -3.69
CA ILE A 549 1.10 17.29 -4.24
C ILE A 549 1.71 16.30 -3.24
N TYR A 550 0.94 15.29 -2.80
CA TYR A 550 1.37 14.34 -1.77
C TYR A 550 1.03 12.89 -2.14
N ILE A 551 1.82 11.93 -1.63
CA ILE A 551 1.57 10.49 -1.82
C ILE A 551 0.64 9.96 -0.73
N ASP A 552 1.07 10.02 0.54
CA ASP A 552 0.33 9.47 1.65
C ASP A 552 -0.47 10.55 2.39
N PRO A 553 -1.80 10.38 2.48
CA PRO A 553 -2.62 11.32 3.25
C PRO A 553 -2.28 11.20 4.73
N TYR A 554 -1.63 12.20 5.29
CA TYR A 554 -1.49 12.33 6.74
C TYR A 554 -2.87 12.63 7.34
N PRO A 555 -3.34 11.84 8.33
CA PRO A 555 -4.61 12.12 8.98
C PRO A 555 -4.44 13.35 9.90
N GLY A 556 -4.51 14.53 9.32
CA GLY A 556 -4.39 15.77 10.06
C GLY A 556 -5.54 16.71 9.72
N ILE A 557 -5.79 17.63 10.62
CA ILE A 557 -6.74 18.73 10.46
C ILE A 557 -6.16 19.85 9.58
N ALA A 558 -4.94 19.68 9.07
CA ALA A 558 -4.26 20.70 8.26
C ALA A 558 -5.08 21.13 7.06
N ARG A 559 -5.78 20.21 6.38
CA ARG A 559 -6.64 20.54 5.25
C ARG A 559 -7.80 21.42 5.68
N ASP A 560 -8.55 20.98 6.69
CA ASP A 560 -9.80 21.62 7.08
C ASP A 560 -9.59 22.88 7.94
N HIS A 561 -8.52 22.92 8.75
CA HIS A 561 -8.26 24.02 9.68
C HIS A 561 -7.30 25.08 9.13
N ILE A 562 -6.42 24.72 8.20
CA ILE A 562 -5.34 25.61 7.74
C ILE A 562 -5.46 25.90 6.25
N ILE A 563 -5.61 24.85 5.43
CA ILE A 563 -5.48 24.99 3.97
C ILE A 563 -6.80 25.49 3.35
N ALA A 564 -7.94 24.97 3.79
CA ALA A 564 -9.24 25.23 3.16
C ALA A 564 -9.88 26.57 3.55
N ILE A 565 -9.09 27.52 4.10
CA ILE A 565 -9.60 28.83 4.54
C ILE A 565 -8.79 29.97 3.88
N GLY A 566 -9.42 31.15 3.77
CA GLY A 566 -8.78 32.33 3.19
C GLY A 566 -9.04 32.48 1.69
N ASP A 567 -8.52 33.56 1.11
CA ASP A 567 -8.84 33.97 -0.28
C ASP A 567 -8.07 33.19 -1.35
N ASN A 568 -6.90 32.65 -1.01
CA ASN A 568 -6.02 31.96 -1.94
C ASN A 568 -5.48 30.65 -1.38
N PRO A 569 -6.35 29.69 -1.03
CA PRO A 569 -5.92 28.42 -0.47
C PRO A 569 -5.14 27.61 -1.50
N PRO A 570 -4.03 26.94 -1.10
CA PRO A 570 -3.34 26.01 -1.98
C PRO A 570 -4.24 24.82 -2.31
N GLU A 571 -4.22 24.40 -3.57
CA GLU A 571 -4.87 23.16 -3.99
C GLU A 571 -4.09 21.96 -3.44
N VAL A 572 -4.78 20.99 -2.87
CA VAL A 572 -4.19 19.78 -2.28
C VAL A 572 -4.52 18.59 -3.15
N ILE A 573 -3.50 18.05 -3.81
CA ILE A 573 -3.65 17.06 -4.87
C ILE A 573 -2.96 15.76 -4.44
N GLN A 574 -3.68 14.64 -4.48
CA GLN A 574 -3.07 13.33 -4.28
C GLN A 574 -2.26 12.96 -5.54
N PHE A 575 -1.03 12.52 -5.33
CA PHE A 575 -0.12 12.15 -6.41
C PHE A 575 -0.68 10.99 -7.26
N VAL A 576 -0.50 11.13 -8.56
CA VAL A 576 -0.77 10.12 -9.58
C VAL A 576 0.51 9.91 -10.37
N GLY A 577 0.97 8.66 -10.47
CA GLY A 577 2.23 8.40 -11.15
C GLY A 577 3.01 7.22 -10.59
N ALA A 578 4.17 6.98 -11.19
CA ALA A 578 5.14 5.99 -10.74
C ALA A 578 6.26 6.65 -9.92
N VAL A 579 6.72 5.96 -8.88
CA VAL A 579 7.84 6.37 -8.02
C VAL A 579 8.77 5.19 -7.69
N GLY A 580 9.92 5.50 -7.12
CA GLY A 580 10.87 4.49 -6.65
C GLY A 580 11.43 3.63 -7.79
N ASN A 581 11.53 2.34 -7.52
CA ASN A 581 12.06 1.38 -8.51
C ASN A 581 11.18 1.29 -9.77
N ALA A 582 9.86 1.46 -9.63
CA ALA A 582 8.96 1.45 -10.77
C ALA A 582 9.26 2.60 -11.74
N TYR A 583 9.53 3.81 -11.24
CA TYR A 583 9.91 4.94 -12.08
C TYR A 583 11.09 4.61 -13.00
N HIS A 584 12.17 4.07 -12.44
CA HIS A 584 13.34 3.67 -13.23
C HIS A 584 13.03 2.54 -14.21
N ARG A 585 12.29 1.53 -13.77
CA ARG A 585 11.97 0.36 -14.61
C ARG A 585 11.04 0.70 -15.77
N LEU A 586 10.13 1.66 -15.61
CA LEU A 586 9.17 2.06 -16.62
C LEU A 586 9.76 3.05 -17.63
N TYR A 587 10.65 3.93 -17.18
CA TYR A 587 11.14 5.04 -18.01
C TYR A 587 12.57 4.88 -18.52
N THR A 588 13.32 3.86 -18.08
CA THR A 588 14.64 3.56 -18.64
C THR A 588 14.48 2.67 -19.87
N PRO A 589 14.77 3.15 -21.10
CA PRO A 589 14.69 2.34 -22.30
C PRO A 589 15.77 1.26 -22.31
N LEU A 590 15.55 0.16 -23.02
CA LEU A 590 16.54 -0.91 -23.18
C LEU A 590 17.74 -0.45 -24.00
N MET A 591 17.50 0.38 -24.99
CA MET A 591 18.51 0.99 -25.87
C MET A 591 18.01 2.37 -26.34
N PRO A 592 18.87 3.21 -26.93
CA PRO A 592 18.40 4.45 -27.54
C PRO A 592 17.30 4.18 -28.56
N TYR A 593 16.21 4.92 -28.50
CA TYR A 593 15.04 4.69 -29.35
C TYR A 593 15.34 4.77 -30.86
N LYS A 594 16.32 5.59 -31.23
CA LYS A 594 16.83 5.67 -32.62
C LYS A 594 17.37 4.31 -33.10
N ASP A 595 18.13 3.62 -32.24
CA ASP A 595 18.75 2.35 -32.58
C ASP A 595 17.70 1.22 -32.63
N GLU A 596 16.73 1.28 -31.76
CA GLU A 596 15.56 0.39 -31.79
C GLU A 596 14.79 0.53 -33.12
N LEU A 597 14.51 1.76 -33.55
CA LEU A 597 13.82 1.99 -34.83
C LEU A 597 14.63 1.50 -36.03
N GLN A 598 15.96 1.56 -35.96
CA GLN A 598 16.82 1.00 -37.02
C GLN A 598 16.72 -0.53 -37.08
N LEU A 599 16.74 -1.21 -35.91
CA LEU A 599 16.54 -2.65 -35.85
C LEU A 599 15.15 -3.10 -36.35
N LEU A 600 14.12 -2.29 -36.15
CA LEU A 600 12.78 -2.60 -36.61
C LEU A 600 12.58 -2.41 -38.13
N LYS A 601 13.45 -1.63 -38.80
CA LYS A 601 13.41 -1.43 -40.25
C LYS A 601 14.05 -2.56 -41.05
N GLY A 602 14.89 -3.40 -40.42
CA GLY A 602 15.64 -4.49 -41.05
C GLY A 602 16.92 -3.98 -41.67
#